data_6c2f76953d220298f4fce6cbc700e7ec
#
_entry.id   6c2f76953d220298f4fce6cbc700e7ec
#
_cell.length_a   1.000
_cell.length_b   1.000
_cell.length_c   1.000
_cell.angle_alpha   90.00
_cell.angle_beta   90.00
_cell.angle_gamma   90.00
#
_symmetry.space_group_name_H-M   'P 1'
#
loop_
_entity.id
_entity.type
_entity.pdbx_description
1 polymer ?
#
loop_
_entity_poly.entity_id
_entity_poly.type
_entity_poly.pdbx_seq_one_letter_code
_entity_poly.pdbx_strand_id
1 'polypeptide(L)'
;KPSSITVPSSVRGGESLSISWGASTDEDGNLSGYILERQVNGGAWAQVYKGINRSYTDAITFGWTSVAYRVKAYDSAGAESAYQTSATRTVVNNHAPVISGTDSNLGTKTGAFNQGYSVTDPDSGQTITVVEKIDDVQKRSYTATSGQNYSFNVTAAEWVKLLNGSHKLTITATDNYGGSATRTYTFTKNETEIELTLSAPLDADDMVTKAIMSVTRQIPAGAEFSVE
;
A
#
# COMPACT_ATOMS: atom_id res chain seq x y z
N LYS A 1 -14.80 -39.19 -13.47
CA LYS A 1 -13.86 -38.12 -13.12
C LYS A 1 -14.61 -36.85 -12.80
N PRO A 2 -14.04 -35.89 -12.04
CA PRO A 2 -14.61 -34.55 -11.84
C PRO A 2 -14.95 -33.87 -13.15
N SER A 3 -16.10 -33.18 -13.22
CA SER A 3 -16.58 -32.56 -14.48
C SER A 3 -15.80 -31.30 -14.86
N SER A 4 -15.17 -30.62 -13.89
CA SER A 4 -14.37 -29.41 -14.08
C SER A 4 -13.33 -29.27 -12.99
N ILE A 5 -12.36 -28.39 -13.21
CA ILE A 5 -11.48 -27.81 -12.19
C ILE A 5 -11.34 -26.31 -12.46
N THR A 6 -11.54 -25.51 -11.44
CA THR A 6 -11.47 -24.05 -11.51
C THR A 6 -10.30 -23.56 -10.65
N VAL A 7 -9.35 -22.88 -11.30
CA VAL A 7 -8.22 -22.20 -10.68
C VAL A 7 -8.25 -20.74 -11.13
N PRO A 8 -8.24 -19.77 -10.22
CA PRO A 8 -8.21 -18.34 -10.57
C PRO A 8 -7.11 -18.01 -11.58
N SER A 9 -7.37 -17.03 -12.43
CA SER A 9 -6.37 -16.57 -13.43
C SER A 9 -5.22 -15.79 -12.82
N SER A 10 -5.48 -15.05 -11.75
CA SER A 10 -4.46 -14.32 -10.99
C SER A 10 -3.97 -15.17 -9.82
N VAL A 11 -2.68 -15.44 -9.80
CA VAL A 11 -2.02 -16.21 -8.74
C VAL A 11 -0.82 -15.41 -8.25
N ARG A 12 -0.76 -15.15 -6.93
CA ARG A 12 0.31 -14.35 -6.33
C ARG A 12 1.09 -15.17 -5.31
N GLY A 13 2.40 -15.04 -5.36
CA GLY A 13 3.30 -15.63 -4.36
C GLY A 13 3.10 -15.00 -2.98
N GLY A 14 3.07 -15.83 -1.94
CA GLY A 14 2.79 -15.42 -0.57
C GLY A 14 1.30 -15.31 -0.21
N GLU A 15 0.38 -15.51 -1.17
CA GLU A 15 -1.07 -15.45 -0.95
C GLU A 15 -1.73 -16.83 -0.94
N SER A 16 -2.98 -16.88 -0.48
CA SER A 16 -3.83 -18.07 -0.54
C SER A 16 -4.60 -18.11 -1.85
N LEU A 17 -4.70 -19.31 -2.45
CA LEU A 17 -5.42 -19.58 -3.68
C LEU A 17 -6.54 -20.58 -3.43
N SER A 18 -7.77 -20.23 -3.78
CA SER A 18 -8.91 -21.14 -3.69
C SER A 18 -9.11 -21.90 -4.99
N ILE A 19 -9.05 -23.22 -4.93
CA ILE A 19 -9.29 -24.16 -6.04
C ILE A 19 -10.62 -24.86 -5.80
N SER A 20 -11.42 -25.07 -6.84
CA SER A 20 -12.67 -25.82 -6.76
C SER A 20 -12.84 -26.76 -7.95
N TRP A 21 -13.69 -27.77 -7.80
CA TRP A 21 -13.97 -28.73 -8.86
C TRP A 21 -15.42 -29.22 -8.86
N GLY A 22 -15.84 -29.69 -10.01
CA GLY A 22 -17.16 -30.25 -10.20
C GLY A 22 -17.33 -31.65 -9.58
N ALA A 23 -18.56 -32.04 -9.36
CA ALA A 23 -18.88 -33.38 -8.84
C ALA A 23 -18.47 -34.49 -9.81
N SER A 24 -18.24 -35.68 -9.27
CA SER A 24 -18.18 -36.95 -9.99
C SER A 24 -19.42 -37.76 -9.69
N THR A 25 -19.82 -38.62 -10.63
CA THR A 25 -20.77 -39.69 -10.42
C THR A 25 -20.02 -41.01 -10.36
N ASP A 26 -20.58 -41.96 -9.63
CA ASP A 26 -20.08 -43.33 -9.51
C ASP A 26 -21.28 -44.28 -9.78
N GLU A 27 -21.06 -45.28 -10.63
CA GLU A 27 -22.17 -46.22 -11.03
C GLU A 27 -22.59 -47.09 -9.87
N ASP A 28 -21.67 -47.47 -8.99
CA ASP A 28 -21.92 -48.30 -7.82
C ASP A 28 -22.38 -47.47 -6.59
N GLY A 29 -22.41 -46.14 -6.71
CA GLY A 29 -22.86 -45.23 -5.66
C GLY A 29 -21.94 -45.14 -4.43
N ASN A 30 -20.70 -45.60 -4.53
CA ASN A 30 -19.75 -45.72 -3.42
C ASN A 30 -18.63 -44.67 -3.47
N LEU A 31 -18.83 -43.56 -4.18
CA LEU A 31 -17.89 -42.44 -4.24
C LEU A 31 -17.47 -41.98 -2.84
N SER A 32 -16.19 -42.01 -2.54
CA SER A 32 -15.61 -41.67 -1.23
C SER A 32 -14.97 -40.30 -1.17
N GLY A 33 -14.56 -39.73 -2.31
CA GLY A 33 -13.99 -38.38 -2.32
C GLY A 33 -13.10 -38.06 -3.51
N TYR A 34 -12.21 -37.11 -3.29
CA TYR A 34 -11.34 -36.55 -4.29
C TYR A 34 -9.89 -36.49 -3.80
N ILE A 35 -8.95 -36.66 -4.73
CA ILE A 35 -7.52 -36.42 -4.53
C ILE A 35 -7.12 -35.25 -5.44
N LEU A 36 -6.61 -34.19 -4.84
CA LEU A 36 -6.05 -33.03 -5.55
C LEU A 36 -4.52 -33.12 -5.49
N GLU A 37 -3.91 -32.96 -6.63
CA GLU A 37 -2.46 -32.83 -6.74
C GLU A 37 -2.09 -31.46 -7.33
N ARG A 38 -0.94 -30.96 -6.91
CA ARG A 38 -0.34 -29.72 -7.36
C ARG A 38 0.98 -30.00 -8.07
N GLN A 39 1.24 -29.24 -9.12
CA GLN A 39 2.53 -29.17 -9.80
C GLN A 39 3.08 -27.76 -9.63
N VAL A 40 4.33 -27.62 -9.17
CA VAL A 40 5.05 -26.36 -9.01
C VAL A 40 6.18 -26.30 -10.01
N ASN A 41 6.30 -25.17 -10.73
CA ASN A 41 7.40 -24.88 -11.66
C ASN A 41 7.64 -25.99 -12.70
N GLY A 42 6.58 -26.67 -13.14
CA GLY A 42 6.67 -27.79 -14.09
C GLY A 42 7.30 -29.06 -13.52
N GLY A 43 7.55 -29.14 -12.21
CA GLY A 43 8.13 -30.31 -11.54
C GLY A 43 7.16 -31.47 -11.39
N ALA A 44 7.38 -32.34 -10.42
CA ALA A 44 6.53 -33.50 -10.14
C ALA A 44 5.17 -33.08 -9.54
N TRP A 45 4.13 -33.89 -9.82
CA TRP A 45 2.85 -33.77 -9.16
C TRP A 45 2.92 -34.26 -7.72
N ALA A 46 2.38 -33.50 -6.78
CA ALA A 46 2.34 -33.86 -5.36
C ALA A 46 0.90 -33.73 -4.84
N GLN A 47 0.45 -34.71 -4.07
CA GLN A 47 -0.86 -34.66 -3.43
C GLN A 47 -0.90 -33.54 -2.39
N VAL A 48 -1.89 -32.64 -2.48
CA VAL A 48 -2.11 -31.53 -1.54
C VAL A 48 -3.42 -31.67 -0.77
N TYR A 49 -4.36 -32.48 -1.28
CA TYR A 49 -5.64 -32.73 -0.61
C TYR A 49 -6.15 -34.15 -0.90
N LYS A 50 -6.79 -34.76 0.10
CA LYS A 50 -7.63 -35.96 -0.04
C LYS A 50 -8.82 -35.81 0.89
N GLY A 51 -10.04 -35.91 0.36
CA GLY A 51 -11.27 -35.81 1.16
C GLY A 51 -12.53 -35.63 0.31
N ILE A 52 -13.65 -35.36 0.98
CA ILE A 52 -14.98 -35.30 0.35
C ILE A 52 -15.33 -33.89 -0.20
N ASN A 53 -14.64 -32.84 0.25
CA ASN A 53 -14.92 -31.47 -0.21
C ASN A 53 -14.57 -31.32 -1.68
N ARG A 54 -15.23 -30.37 -2.33
CA ARG A 54 -14.97 -29.97 -3.72
C ARG A 54 -14.26 -28.64 -3.86
N SER A 55 -13.57 -28.25 -2.81
CA SER A 55 -12.72 -27.08 -2.79
C SER A 55 -11.53 -27.29 -1.86
N TYR A 56 -10.46 -26.56 -2.14
CA TYR A 56 -9.23 -26.54 -1.35
C TYR A 56 -8.62 -25.15 -1.43
N THR A 57 -8.07 -24.67 -0.32
CA THR A 57 -7.30 -23.42 -0.27
C THR A 57 -5.83 -23.78 -0.10
N ASP A 58 -5.03 -23.40 -1.09
CA ASP A 58 -3.60 -23.63 -1.13
C ASP A 58 -2.82 -22.37 -0.76
N ALA A 59 -1.69 -22.52 -0.09
CA ALA A 59 -0.74 -21.43 0.17
C ALA A 59 0.30 -21.38 -0.95
N ILE A 60 0.30 -20.32 -1.73
CA ILE A 60 1.25 -20.14 -2.83
C ILE A 60 2.55 -19.58 -2.26
N THR A 61 3.62 -20.34 -2.35
CA THR A 61 4.91 -19.90 -1.83
C THR A 61 5.51 -18.82 -2.73
N PHE A 62 5.99 -17.74 -2.12
CA PHE A 62 6.75 -16.71 -2.81
C PHE A 62 7.98 -17.31 -3.48
N GLY A 63 8.27 -16.90 -4.72
CA GLY A 63 9.37 -17.44 -5.53
C GLY A 63 8.97 -18.59 -6.45
N TRP A 64 7.75 -19.16 -6.36
CA TRP A 64 7.26 -20.04 -7.42
C TRP A 64 7.04 -19.22 -8.70
N THR A 65 7.27 -19.84 -9.84
CA THR A 65 7.07 -19.20 -11.16
C THR A 65 5.78 -19.66 -11.83
N SER A 66 5.32 -20.90 -11.51
CA SER A 66 4.07 -21.44 -12.04
C SER A 66 3.48 -22.49 -11.12
N VAL A 67 2.16 -22.68 -11.24
CA VAL A 67 1.40 -23.71 -10.54
C VAL A 67 0.31 -24.29 -11.44
N ALA A 68 0.09 -25.59 -11.36
CA ALA A 68 -1.04 -26.27 -11.98
C ALA A 68 -1.63 -27.28 -10.99
N TYR A 69 -2.90 -27.62 -11.19
CA TYR A 69 -3.62 -28.57 -10.35
C TYR A 69 -4.30 -29.63 -11.20
N ARG A 70 -4.44 -30.85 -10.63
CA ARG A 70 -5.23 -31.90 -11.20
C ARG A 70 -5.97 -32.63 -10.10
N VAL A 71 -7.19 -33.07 -10.38
CA VAL A 71 -8.05 -33.73 -9.42
C VAL A 71 -8.63 -35.00 -10.01
N LYS A 72 -8.71 -36.07 -9.21
CA LYS A 72 -9.39 -37.31 -9.52
C LYS A 72 -10.36 -37.66 -8.40
N ALA A 73 -11.39 -38.45 -8.70
CA ALA A 73 -12.26 -39.05 -7.72
C ALA A 73 -11.74 -40.43 -7.32
N TYR A 74 -12.09 -40.87 -6.12
CA TYR A 74 -11.85 -42.25 -5.65
C TYR A 74 -13.09 -42.78 -4.91
N ASP A 75 -13.25 -44.08 -4.92
CA ASP A 75 -14.34 -44.78 -4.24
C ASP A 75 -13.88 -45.55 -2.99
N SER A 76 -14.82 -46.23 -2.30
CA SER A 76 -14.53 -47.04 -1.11
C SER A 76 -13.85 -48.37 -1.43
N ALA A 77 -13.93 -48.84 -2.67
CA ALA A 77 -13.24 -50.05 -3.15
C ALA A 77 -11.81 -49.79 -3.60
N GLY A 78 -11.37 -48.50 -3.65
CA GLY A 78 -10.05 -48.08 -4.06
C GLY A 78 -9.89 -47.82 -5.56
N ALA A 79 -10.99 -47.84 -6.35
CA ALA A 79 -10.91 -47.45 -7.75
C ALA A 79 -10.80 -45.91 -7.87
N GLU A 80 -10.09 -45.45 -8.90
CA GLU A 80 -9.82 -44.06 -9.13
C GLU A 80 -10.17 -43.62 -10.56
N SER A 81 -10.71 -42.42 -10.68
CA SER A 81 -11.02 -41.86 -11.99
C SER A 81 -9.79 -41.31 -12.70
N ALA A 82 -9.93 -41.03 -14.00
CA ALA A 82 -8.94 -40.17 -14.70
C ALA A 82 -8.90 -38.76 -14.07
N TYR A 83 -7.78 -38.08 -14.23
CA TYR A 83 -7.62 -36.70 -13.78
C TYR A 83 -8.42 -35.70 -14.62
N GLN A 84 -8.93 -34.67 -13.95
CA GLN A 84 -9.29 -33.40 -14.53
C GLN A 84 -8.15 -32.40 -14.20
N THR A 85 -7.49 -31.84 -15.23
CA THR A 85 -6.30 -31.00 -15.08
C THR A 85 -6.63 -29.54 -15.45
N SER A 86 -6.13 -28.61 -14.66
CA SER A 86 -6.22 -27.17 -14.94
C SER A 86 -5.20 -26.72 -15.99
N ALA A 87 -5.41 -25.52 -16.54
CA ALA A 87 -4.31 -24.81 -17.17
C ALA A 87 -3.24 -24.44 -16.13
N THR A 88 -1.98 -24.38 -16.58
CA THR A 88 -0.88 -23.82 -15.77
C THR A 88 -1.10 -22.32 -15.58
N ARG A 89 -0.89 -21.85 -14.35
CA ARG A 89 -0.95 -20.44 -13.98
C ARG A 89 0.44 -19.91 -13.67
N THR A 90 0.76 -18.75 -14.20
CA THR A 90 1.96 -18.00 -13.80
C THR A 90 1.76 -17.45 -12.41
N VAL A 91 2.75 -17.55 -11.54
CA VAL A 91 2.76 -16.96 -10.21
C VAL A 91 3.46 -15.61 -10.30
N VAL A 92 2.75 -14.55 -9.92
CA VAL A 92 3.29 -13.19 -9.84
C VAL A 92 3.90 -13.01 -8.44
N ASN A 93 5.20 -12.78 -8.38
CA ASN A 93 5.88 -12.43 -7.15
C ASN A 93 6.11 -10.92 -7.17
N ASN A 94 5.62 -10.21 -6.15
CA ASN A 94 5.69 -8.77 -6.04
C ASN A 94 6.24 -8.36 -4.68
N HIS A 95 7.26 -7.50 -4.67
CA HIS A 95 7.75 -6.83 -3.47
C HIS A 95 7.16 -5.42 -3.42
N ALA A 96 6.83 -4.96 -2.23
CA ALA A 96 6.42 -3.57 -2.07
C ALA A 96 7.62 -2.62 -2.30
N PRO A 97 7.37 -1.39 -2.75
CA PRO A 97 8.38 -0.34 -2.79
C PRO A 97 9.01 -0.10 -1.42
N VAL A 98 10.24 0.37 -1.40
CA VAL A 98 10.97 0.72 -0.19
C VAL A 98 11.17 2.24 -0.15
N ILE A 99 10.73 2.88 0.94
CA ILE A 99 11.00 4.30 1.21
C ILE A 99 12.19 4.38 2.16
N SER A 100 13.19 5.19 1.80
CA SER A 100 14.42 5.35 2.60
C SER A 100 14.15 5.93 4.00
N GLY A 101 15.11 5.73 4.90
CA GLY A 101 15.06 6.19 6.28
C GLY A 101 14.15 5.36 7.17
N THR A 102 13.84 5.88 8.36
CA THR A 102 12.96 5.27 9.36
C THR A 102 11.92 6.29 9.81
N ASP A 103 10.82 5.81 10.36
CA ASP A 103 9.84 6.66 11.02
C ASP A 103 10.53 7.40 12.18
N SER A 104 10.33 8.71 12.26
CA SER A 104 11.05 9.52 13.24
C SER A 104 10.33 10.81 13.60
N ASN A 105 10.72 11.37 14.74
CA ASN A 105 10.33 12.70 15.14
C ASN A 105 11.38 13.70 14.67
N LEU A 106 10.98 14.67 13.86
CA LEU A 106 11.82 15.72 13.31
C LEU A 106 12.04 16.89 14.28
N GLY A 107 11.49 16.80 15.50
CA GLY A 107 11.59 17.82 16.53
C GLY A 107 10.71 19.03 16.28
N THR A 108 11.02 20.11 17.01
CA THR A 108 10.30 21.39 16.87
C THR A 108 10.77 22.13 15.62
N LYS A 109 9.82 22.68 14.88
CA LYS A 109 10.02 23.51 13.70
C LYS A 109 9.42 24.90 13.95
N THR A 110 10.11 25.92 13.45
CA THR A 110 9.70 27.34 13.58
C THR A 110 9.43 27.99 12.21
N GLY A 111 9.43 27.20 11.13
CA GLY A 111 9.18 27.68 9.77
C GLY A 111 9.10 26.54 8.76
N ALA A 112 8.86 26.88 7.52
CA ALA A 112 8.85 25.96 6.38
C ALA A 112 10.15 25.13 6.33
N PHE A 113 10.02 23.84 5.95
CA PHE A 113 11.15 22.93 5.91
C PHE A 113 10.94 21.82 4.88
N ASN A 114 12.01 21.10 4.60
CA ASN A 114 11.99 19.97 3.67
C ASN A 114 12.42 18.69 4.39
N GLN A 115 11.78 17.57 4.04
CA GLN A 115 12.17 16.22 4.45
C GLN A 115 12.57 15.42 3.21
N GLY A 116 13.86 15.10 3.09
CA GLY A 116 14.39 14.29 2.00
C GLY A 116 14.05 12.80 2.18
N TYR A 117 13.83 12.10 1.06
CA TYR A 117 13.66 10.65 0.98
C TYR A 117 13.95 10.13 -0.43
N SER A 118 14.10 8.84 -0.58
CA SER A 118 14.11 8.17 -1.88
C SER A 118 13.15 6.99 -1.87
N VAL A 119 12.73 6.57 -3.05
CA VAL A 119 11.89 5.39 -3.23
C VAL A 119 12.58 4.44 -4.18
N THR A 120 12.65 3.17 -3.82
CA THR A 120 13.17 2.09 -4.67
C THR A 120 12.12 0.99 -4.75
N ASP A 121 12.10 0.28 -5.88
CA ASP A 121 11.31 -0.94 -6.03
C ASP A 121 12.27 -2.07 -6.41
N PRO A 122 12.24 -3.20 -5.67
CA PRO A 122 13.06 -4.37 -6.03
C PRO A 122 12.66 -5.01 -7.36
N ASP A 123 11.41 -4.80 -7.80
CA ASP A 123 10.89 -5.39 -9.03
C ASP A 123 11.07 -4.42 -10.20
N SER A 124 11.88 -4.80 -11.18
CA SER A 124 12.20 -3.96 -12.33
C SER A 124 10.97 -3.71 -13.22
N GLY A 125 10.88 -2.51 -13.78
CA GLY A 125 9.84 -2.14 -14.75
C GLY A 125 8.48 -1.81 -14.15
N GLN A 126 8.36 -1.78 -12.82
CA GLN A 126 7.12 -1.36 -12.15
C GLN A 126 7.00 0.16 -12.06
N THR A 127 5.77 0.62 -12.04
CA THR A 127 5.44 2.04 -11.84
C THR A 127 5.10 2.28 -10.37
N ILE A 128 5.75 3.26 -9.76
CA ILE A 128 5.54 3.62 -8.36
C ILE A 128 4.76 4.92 -8.29
N THR A 129 3.62 4.91 -7.60
CA THR A 129 2.86 6.12 -7.25
C THR A 129 3.18 6.53 -5.82
N VAL A 130 3.59 7.78 -5.62
CA VAL A 130 3.84 8.35 -4.31
C VAL A 130 2.74 9.33 -3.95
N VAL A 131 2.25 9.25 -2.71
CA VAL A 131 1.29 10.19 -2.11
C VAL A 131 1.91 10.76 -0.84
N GLU A 132 1.95 12.09 -0.76
CA GLU A 132 2.43 12.85 0.40
C GLU A 132 1.25 13.52 1.11
N LYS A 133 1.21 13.40 2.44
CA LYS A 133 0.14 13.97 3.27
C LYS A 133 0.70 14.70 4.49
N ILE A 134 0.01 15.77 4.91
CA ILE A 134 0.16 16.40 6.22
C ILE A 134 -1.16 16.20 6.97
N ASP A 135 -1.13 15.60 8.16
CA ASP A 135 -2.31 15.31 8.99
C ASP A 135 -3.42 14.63 8.20
N ASP A 136 -3.04 13.60 7.43
CA ASP A 136 -3.87 12.81 6.53
C ASP A 136 -4.47 13.58 5.32
N VAL A 137 -4.18 14.88 5.18
CA VAL A 137 -4.58 15.68 4.02
C VAL A 137 -3.53 15.57 2.92
N GLN A 138 -3.93 15.07 1.75
CA GLN A 138 -3.04 14.94 0.61
C GLN A 138 -2.51 16.29 0.13
N LYS A 139 -1.20 16.40 -0.02
CA LYS A 139 -0.49 17.56 -0.55
C LYS A 139 -0.02 17.36 -1.98
N ARG A 140 0.54 16.18 -2.25
CA ARG A 140 1.07 15.84 -3.57
C ARG A 140 0.83 14.37 -3.87
N SER A 141 0.61 14.05 -5.17
CA SER A 141 0.68 12.70 -5.70
C SER A 141 1.42 12.75 -7.05
N TYR A 142 2.31 11.79 -7.27
CA TYR A 142 3.11 11.73 -8.49
C TYR A 142 3.65 10.33 -8.75
N THR A 143 4.09 10.08 -9.99
CA THR A 143 4.82 8.86 -10.35
C THR A 143 6.29 9.05 -10.03
N ALA A 144 6.86 8.18 -9.20
CA ALA A 144 8.25 8.18 -8.83
C ALA A 144 9.09 7.30 -9.75
N THR A 145 10.34 7.68 -9.97
CA THR A 145 11.36 6.85 -10.60
C THR A 145 12.15 6.14 -9.51
N SER A 146 12.26 4.82 -9.60
CA SER A 146 13.03 4.01 -8.64
C SER A 146 14.49 4.48 -8.55
N GLY A 147 14.96 4.66 -7.31
CA GLY A 147 16.32 5.11 -7.01
C GLY A 147 16.53 6.62 -7.02
N GLN A 148 15.54 7.43 -7.39
CA GLN A 148 15.64 8.88 -7.35
C GLN A 148 15.40 9.44 -5.94
N ASN A 149 16.04 10.59 -5.65
CA ASN A 149 15.82 11.35 -4.43
C ASN A 149 14.69 12.35 -4.62
N TYR A 150 13.84 12.46 -3.61
CA TYR A 150 12.70 13.35 -3.53
C TYR A 150 12.76 14.17 -2.26
N SER A 151 11.94 15.21 -2.20
CA SER A 151 11.78 16.03 -1.00
C SER A 151 10.31 16.30 -0.76
N PHE A 152 9.85 15.99 0.44
CA PHE A 152 8.58 16.46 0.93
C PHE A 152 8.76 17.88 1.45
N ASN A 153 8.19 18.86 0.74
CA ASN A 153 8.35 20.27 1.04
C ASN A 153 7.12 20.75 1.83
N VAL A 154 7.30 21.14 3.09
CA VAL A 154 6.32 21.93 3.84
C VAL A 154 6.59 23.39 3.49
N THR A 155 5.85 23.89 2.51
CA THR A 155 6.03 25.25 1.99
C THR A 155 5.58 26.32 3.00
N ALA A 156 6.03 27.58 2.82
CA ALA A 156 5.56 28.68 3.67
C ALA A 156 4.03 28.84 3.62
N ALA A 157 3.41 28.64 2.43
CA ALA A 157 1.98 28.72 2.26
C ALA A 157 1.21 27.58 2.97
N GLU A 158 1.83 26.42 3.15
CA GLU A 158 1.27 25.33 3.95
C GLU A 158 1.55 25.54 5.44
N TRP A 159 2.76 25.98 5.77
CA TRP A 159 3.19 26.25 7.12
C TRP A 159 2.24 27.19 7.87
N VAL A 160 1.89 28.32 7.26
CA VAL A 160 0.98 29.32 7.91
C VAL A 160 -0.43 28.79 8.16
N LYS A 161 -0.84 27.70 7.49
CA LYS A 161 -2.16 27.06 7.68
C LYS A 161 -2.17 26.02 8.80
N LEU A 162 -0.99 25.54 9.21
CA LEU A 162 -0.91 24.61 10.33
C LEU A 162 -1.08 25.36 11.64
N LEU A 163 -1.74 24.76 12.60
CA LEU A 163 -1.81 25.28 13.96
C LEU A 163 -0.50 24.97 14.72
N ASN A 164 -0.22 25.70 15.81
CA ASN A 164 0.84 25.27 16.72
C ASN A 164 0.47 23.92 17.34
N GLY A 165 1.44 23.03 17.47
CA GLY A 165 1.22 21.69 18.02
C GLY A 165 1.87 20.59 17.19
N SER A 166 1.49 19.34 17.48
CA SER A 166 2.05 18.15 16.81
C SER A 166 1.38 17.90 15.47
N HIS A 167 2.20 17.60 14.47
CA HIS A 167 1.80 17.28 13.09
C HIS A 167 2.46 16.00 12.60
N LYS A 168 1.85 15.40 11.58
CA LYS A 168 2.32 14.16 10.94
C LYS A 168 2.52 14.37 9.44
N LEU A 169 3.72 14.03 8.94
CA LEU A 169 3.96 13.84 7.51
C LEU A 169 3.88 12.36 7.19
N THR A 170 3.14 11.99 6.16
CA THR A 170 3.05 10.62 5.70
C THR A 170 3.41 10.55 4.22
N ILE A 171 4.33 9.66 3.87
CA ILE A 171 4.74 9.36 2.50
C ILE A 171 4.32 7.91 2.25
N THR A 172 3.44 7.68 1.29
CA THR A 172 3.03 6.33 0.88
C THR A 172 3.48 6.11 -0.55
N ALA A 173 4.23 5.03 -0.79
CA ALA A 173 4.61 4.57 -2.11
C ALA A 173 3.87 3.27 -2.43
N THR A 174 3.23 3.20 -3.59
CA THR A 174 2.47 2.03 -4.04
C THR A 174 2.87 1.68 -5.46
N ASP A 175 3.20 0.41 -5.72
CA ASP A 175 3.47 -0.09 -7.07
C ASP A 175 2.18 -0.40 -7.84
N ASN A 176 2.33 -0.70 -9.14
CA ASN A 176 1.18 -1.03 -10.00
C ASN A 176 0.64 -2.46 -9.79
N TYR A 177 1.23 -3.27 -8.92
CA TYR A 177 0.73 -4.57 -8.48
C TYR A 177 0.05 -4.52 -7.11
N GLY A 178 0.05 -3.33 -6.45
CA GLY A 178 -0.63 -3.08 -5.17
C GLY A 178 0.23 -3.28 -3.94
N GLY A 179 1.53 -3.58 -4.10
CA GLY A 179 2.50 -3.52 -3.01
C GLY A 179 2.63 -2.08 -2.51
N SER A 180 2.67 -1.87 -1.20
CA SER A 180 2.69 -0.52 -0.63
C SER A 180 3.58 -0.45 0.60
N ALA A 181 4.29 0.68 0.73
CA ALA A 181 5.06 1.04 1.91
C ALA A 181 4.69 2.45 2.35
N THR A 182 4.82 2.71 3.65
CA THR A 182 4.54 4.02 4.24
C THR A 182 5.68 4.43 5.13
N ARG A 183 6.04 5.73 5.08
CA ARG A 183 6.99 6.38 5.98
C ARG A 183 6.27 7.52 6.70
N THR A 184 6.45 7.59 8.02
CA THR A 184 5.81 8.59 8.86
C THR A 184 6.86 9.40 9.60
N TYR A 185 6.73 10.72 9.54
CA TYR A 185 7.51 11.66 10.33
C TYR A 185 6.54 12.48 11.18
N THR A 186 6.92 12.77 12.42
CA THR A 186 6.20 13.72 13.26
C THR A 186 7.04 14.96 13.49
N PHE A 187 6.43 16.11 13.70
CA PHE A 187 7.10 17.34 14.11
C PHE A 187 6.15 18.18 14.96
N THR A 188 6.72 19.10 15.73
CA THR A 188 5.93 20.07 16.48
C THR A 188 6.11 21.43 15.85
N LYS A 189 5.02 22.06 15.40
CA LYS A 189 5.04 23.47 15.04
C LYS A 189 5.01 24.31 16.31
N ASN A 190 5.97 25.20 16.44
CA ASN A 190 6.00 26.21 17.51
C ASN A 190 6.42 27.56 16.88
N GLU A 191 5.42 28.37 16.58
CA GLU A 191 5.60 29.71 16.03
C GLU A 191 4.98 30.69 17.02
N THR A 192 5.85 31.50 17.60
CA THR A 192 5.49 32.43 18.66
C THR A 192 5.33 33.87 18.14
N GLU A 193 5.79 34.13 16.90
CA GLU A 193 5.78 35.44 16.28
C GLU A 193 5.21 35.38 14.87
N ILE A 194 4.49 36.40 14.47
CA ILE A 194 4.05 36.62 13.08
C ILE A 194 4.63 37.96 12.63
N GLU A 195 5.54 37.90 11.68
CA GLU A 195 6.05 39.10 11.03
C GLU A 195 5.20 39.41 9.79
N LEU A 196 4.68 40.63 9.74
CA LEU A 196 3.92 41.16 8.60
C LEU A 196 4.73 42.28 7.97
N THR A 197 5.29 41.98 6.80
CA THR A 197 6.00 43.01 6.01
C THR A 197 5.08 43.52 4.91
N LEU A 198 4.85 44.83 4.88
CA LEU A 198 4.11 45.46 3.80
C LEU A 198 4.93 45.41 2.50
N SER A 199 4.30 44.97 1.40
CA SER A 199 4.92 44.91 0.08
C SER A 199 5.22 46.26 -0.55
N ALA A 200 4.57 47.32 -0.01
CA ALA A 200 4.85 48.71 -0.35
C ALA A 200 4.77 49.59 0.91
N PRO A 201 5.53 50.69 0.99
CA PRO A 201 5.39 51.64 2.09
C PRO A 201 3.97 52.20 2.13
N LEU A 202 3.50 52.49 3.36
CA LEU A 202 2.26 53.29 3.51
C LEU A 202 2.59 54.69 3.04
N ASP A 203 1.83 55.16 2.06
CA ASP A 203 1.88 56.56 1.65
C ASP A 203 1.15 57.43 2.69
N ALA A 204 1.87 58.38 3.26
CA ALA A 204 1.34 59.26 4.29
C ALA A 204 1.85 60.67 4.03
N ASP A 205 0.91 61.60 3.94
CA ASP A 205 1.18 62.99 3.66
C ASP A 205 1.93 63.72 4.80
N ASP A 206 1.96 63.11 5.99
CA ASP A 206 2.58 63.64 7.20
C ASP A 206 3.22 62.53 8.06
N MET A 207 4.04 62.92 9.08
CA MET A 207 4.69 61.99 9.98
C MET A 207 3.67 61.21 10.77
N VAL A 208 3.59 59.90 10.52
CA VAL A 208 2.65 58.99 11.19
C VAL A 208 3.06 58.80 12.64
N THR A 209 2.24 59.31 13.57
CA THR A 209 2.44 59.12 15.01
C THR A 209 1.74 57.89 15.57
N LYS A 210 0.84 57.27 14.79
CA LYS A 210 0.09 56.07 15.19
C LYS A 210 -0.36 55.31 13.94
N ALA A 211 -0.05 54.00 13.90
CA ALA A 211 -0.62 53.06 12.93
C ALA A 211 -1.63 52.14 13.66
N ILE A 212 -2.78 51.92 13.09
CA ILE A 212 -3.73 50.92 13.56
C ILE A 212 -3.80 49.82 12.52
N MET A 213 -3.42 48.62 12.94
CA MET A 213 -3.54 47.42 12.12
C MET A 213 -4.70 46.58 12.63
N SER A 214 -5.65 46.25 11.77
CA SER A 214 -6.74 45.31 12.07
C SER A 214 -6.42 43.98 11.45
N VAL A 215 -6.26 42.93 12.26
CA VAL A 215 -6.04 41.57 11.82
C VAL A 215 -7.30 40.76 12.12
N THR A 216 -7.99 40.33 11.06
CA THR A 216 -9.10 39.39 11.22
C THR A 216 -8.53 37.97 11.19
N ARG A 217 -8.57 37.30 12.31
CA ARG A 217 -8.03 35.94 12.47
C ARG A 217 -9.03 35.06 13.22
N GLN A 218 -9.14 33.81 12.82
CA GLN A 218 -9.80 32.79 13.63
C GLN A 218 -8.76 32.23 14.63
N ILE A 219 -8.92 32.59 15.90
CA ILE A 219 -8.06 32.13 16.99
C ILE A 219 -8.65 30.83 17.53
N PRO A 220 -7.91 29.71 17.53
CA PRO A 220 -8.37 28.47 18.16
C PRO A 220 -8.61 28.66 19.66
N ALA A 221 -9.53 27.87 20.21
CA ALA A 221 -9.80 27.88 21.65
C ALA A 221 -8.51 27.59 22.44
N GLY A 222 -8.19 28.43 23.42
CA GLY A 222 -6.99 28.31 24.25
C GLY A 222 -5.75 29.04 23.73
N ALA A 223 -5.82 29.73 22.59
CA ALA A 223 -4.75 30.61 22.15
C ALA A 223 -4.93 32.03 22.70
N GLU A 224 -3.87 32.63 23.21
CA GLU A 224 -3.85 34.03 23.66
C GLU A 224 -3.18 34.90 22.58
N PHE A 225 -3.68 36.11 22.44
CA PHE A 225 -3.14 37.13 21.53
C PHE A 225 -2.86 38.40 22.32
N SER A 226 -1.62 38.86 22.28
CA SER A 226 -1.25 40.17 22.82
C SER A 226 -0.63 41.04 21.73
N VAL A 227 -0.92 42.33 21.76
CA VAL A 227 -0.25 43.34 20.93
C VAL A 227 0.46 44.27 21.93
N GLU A 228 1.80 44.31 21.81
CA GLU A 228 2.63 45.27 22.54
C GLU A 228 2.85 46.54 21.74
#